data_0ab3e0d4a5e2dcdb7e7fab01d15e0dea
#
_entry.id   0ab3e0d4a5e2dcdb7e7fab01d15e0dea
#
_cell.length_a   1.000
_cell.length_b   1.000
_cell.length_c   1.000
_cell.angle_alpha   90.00
_cell.angle_beta   90.00
_cell.angle_gamma   90.00
#
_symmetry.space_group_name_H-M   'P 1'
#
loop_
_entity.id
_entity.type
_entity.pdbx_description
1 polymer ?
#
loop_
_entity_poly.entity_id
_entity_poly.type
_entity_poly.pdbx_seq_one_letter_code
_entity_poly.pdbx_strand_id
1 'polypeptide(L)'
;RMWNDRSAASYKGWSGGGANEAPTQKENLTYFITYQLNYMYWRYFLWNFVGRQNDIQGSGEPEHGNWITGISWLDNLRLGGQKLLPESLRENKGHNVFYGLPLLLGLLGIYWQWTRGKKGKQQFSVLFFLFFMTGLAIVLYLNQTPGQPRERDYAYAGSFYAFAIWIGMGAAGCCDMLRRKQAKILPVGLLMLLCLFVPIQMASQTWDDHDRSNRYTCRDFGANYLMTLPDKGNPIIFCNGDNDTFPLWYNQDTEEVRRDVRICNLSYAQTDWYIYQQQCPLYDAPGLPISWDQNQYQEGKNEYVAVRPELKKQIEALYQKHPEEARDSFGNDPYEIKNILKYWVFAEKQEFHVIPTDTINIYIDKDAVLRSGMMLPEAIRHLKGEELRDAIPDKLSISLKNIRLLTKVDLLMLEILANCNWERPLYMAISVGNSSKLKFDDYFVQEGLAFRFTPFNYKEWGDVEEGNGYAIDTEKLYENVMNRYKYGGLDTPGLYLDETTLRICYSHRRLFAQLAKELVKQGDDIRARKVLEYA
;
A
#
# COMPACT_ATOMS: atom_id res chain seq x y z
N ARG A 1 -6.85 19.08 -15.51
CA ARG A 1 -6.33 18.75 -14.15
C ARG A 1 -5.49 17.48 -14.11
N MET A 2 -5.61 16.60 -15.11
CA MET A 2 -4.84 15.34 -15.20
C MET A 2 -3.45 15.52 -15.81
N TRP A 3 -3.26 16.58 -16.55
CA TRP A 3 -1.97 16.90 -17.12
C TRP A 3 -0.99 17.39 -16.05
N ASN A 4 0.06 16.65 -15.84
CA ASN A 4 1.23 17.04 -15.06
C ASN A 4 2.45 16.25 -15.57
N ASP A 5 3.65 16.62 -15.15
CA ASP A 5 4.89 16.02 -15.65
C ASP A 5 4.99 14.50 -15.41
N ARG A 6 4.35 13.99 -14.36
CA ARG A 6 4.38 12.55 -14.03
C ARG A 6 3.42 11.71 -14.87
N SER A 7 2.29 12.28 -15.29
CA SER A 7 1.25 11.59 -16.04
C SER A 7 1.21 11.96 -17.52
N ALA A 8 2.05 12.86 -17.97
CA ALA A 8 2.04 13.39 -19.33
C ALA A 8 2.14 12.30 -20.41
N ALA A 9 3.10 11.39 -20.28
CA ALA A 9 3.28 10.29 -21.25
C ALA A 9 2.05 9.37 -21.31
N SER A 10 1.53 8.95 -20.15
CA SER A 10 0.33 8.10 -20.06
C SER A 10 -0.91 8.82 -20.58
N TYR A 11 -1.07 10.10 -20.27
CA TYR A 11 -2.16 10.93 -20.79
C TYR A 11 -2.13 10.99 -22.32
N LYS A 12 -0.96 11.29 -22.90
CA LYS A 12 -0.76 11.37 -24.36
C LYS A 12 -0.92 10.01 -25.04
N GLY A 13 -0.53 8.93 -24.38
CA GLY A 13 -0.81 7.57 -24.86
C GLY A 13 -2.30 7.31 -25.11
N TRP A 14 -3.18 7.82 -24.26
CA TRP A 14 -4.63 7.70 -24.39
C TRP A 14 -5.29 8.76 -25.29
N SER A 15 -4.74 9.97 -25.32
CA SER A 15 -5.32 11.12 -26.05
C SER A 15 -4.72 11.37 -27.42
N GLY A 16 -3.53 10.83 -27.70
CA GLY A 16 -2.70 11.18 -28.85
C GLY A 16 -1.93 12.51 -28.64
N GLY A 17 -1.04 12.83 -29.58
CA GLY A 17 -0.25 14.07 -29.56
C GLY A 17 1.16 13.94 -28.98
N GLY A 18 1.97 15.01 -29.06
CA GLY A 18 3.35 15.08 -28.61
C GLY A 18 3.47 15.13 -27.07
N ALA A 19 4.45 14.44 -26.50
CA ALA A 19 4.60 14.26 -25.05
C ALA A 19 4.85 15.58 -24.29
N ASN A 20 5.46 16.57 -24.93
CA ASN A 20 5.91 17.83 -24.30
C ASN A 20 4.96 19.02 -24.51
N GLU A 21 3.82 18.82 -25.16
CA GLU A 21 2.87 19.89 -25.45
C GLU A 21 1.66 19.84 -24.52
N ALA A 22 1.18 21.00 -24.09
CA ALA A 22 -0.06 21.07 -23.30
C ALA A 22 -1.24 20.51 -24.14
N PRO A 23 -2.16 19.75 -23.52
CA PRO A 23 -3.23 19.09 -24.25
C PRO A 23 -4.25 20.07 -24.80
N THR A 24 -4.63 19.86 -26.05
CA THR A 24 -5.72 20.58 -26.71
C THR A 24 -7.09 20.14 -26.19
N GLN A 25 -8.15 20.92 -26.49
CA GLN A 25 -9.53 20.53 -26.13
C GLN A 25 -9.95 19.20 -26.79
N LYS A 26 -9.49 18.93 -28.01
CA LYS A 26 -9.75 17.66 -28.70
C LYS A 26 -9.09 16.49 -27.96
N GLU A 27 -7.85 16.62 -27.55
CA GLU A 27 -7.13 15.61 -26.77
C GLU A 27 -7.80 15.39 -25.40
N ASN A 28 -8.22 16.45 -24.71
CA ASN A 28 -8.98 16.34 -23.45
C ASN A 28 -10.28 15.55 -23.65
N LEU A 29 -11.03 15.80 -24.72
CA LEU A 29 -12.26 15.06 -25.02
C LEU A 29 -11.95 13.61 -25.38
N THR A 30 -10.91 13.38 -26.19
CA THR A 30 -10.47 12.02 -26.54
C THR A 30 -10.07 11.24 -25.28
N TYR A 31 -9.26 11.82 -24.39
CA TYR A 31 -8.90 11.20 -23.13
C TYR A 31 -10.12 10.88 -22.25
N PHE A 32 -11.05 11.81 -22.15
CA PHE A 32 -12.29 11.60 -21.39
C PHE A 32 -13.10 10.41 -21.92
N ILE A 33 -13.26 10.30 -23.23
CA ILE A 33 -14.04 9.21 -23.84
C ILE A 33 -13.29 7.89 -23.77
N THR A 34 -12.00 7.86 -24.16
CA THR A 34 -11.25 6.61 -24.31
C THR A 34 -10.80 6.05 -22.98
N TYR A 35 -10.23 6.89 -22.10
CA TYR A 35 -9.74 6.43 -20.82
C TYR A 35 -10.82 6.49 -19.72
N GLN A 36 -11.39 7.67 -19.48
CA GLN A 36 -12.25 7.81 -18.30
C GLN A 36 -13.59 7.10 -18.46
N LEU A 37 -14.29 7.27 -19.60
CA LEU A 37 -15.58 6.61 -19.82
C LEU A 37 -15.42 5.16 -20.26
N ASN A 38 -14.63 4.90 -21.30
CA ASN A 38 -14.55 3.57 -21.88
C ASN A 38 -13.71 2.62 -21.00
N TYR A 39 -12.45 2.98 -20.71
CA TYR A 39 -11.53 2.09 -19.99
C TYR A 39 -11.88 1.97 -18.49
N MET A 40 -12.15 3.09 -17.81
CA MET A 40 -12.37 3.12 -16.36
C MET A 40 -13.82 2.85 -15.93
N TYR A 41 -14.80 2.84 -16.86
CA TYR A 41 -16.18 2.53 -16.48
C TYR A 41 -16.80 1.45 -17.35
N TRP A 42 -16.92 1.67 -18.69
CA TRP A 42 -17.62 0.71 -19.55
C TRP A 42 -16.95 -0.65 -19.62
N ARG A 43 -15.61 -0.71 -19.57
CA ARG A 43 -14.87 -1.97 -19.48
C ARG A 43 -15.27 -2.76 -18.22
N TYR A 44 -15.30 -2.11 -17.06
CA TYR A 44 -15.73 -2.75 -15.81
C TYR A 44 -17.21 -3.14 -15.81
N PHE A 45 -18.07 -2.29 -16.36
CA PHE A 45 -19.48 -2.61 -16.53
C PHE A 45 -19.66 -3.88 -17.38
N LEU A 46 -18.96 -3.96 -18.50
CA LEU A 46 -19.05 -5.10 -19.41
C LEU A 46 -18.41 -6.37 -18.85
N TRP A 47 -17.41 -6.26 -17.97
CA TRP A 47 -16.90 -7.42 -17.21
C TRP A 47 -18.00 -8.12 -16.43
N ASN A 48 -18.87 -7.35 -15.78
CA ASN A 48 -19.93 -7.88 -14.94
C ASN A 48 -21.12 -8.43 -15.72
N PHE A 49 -21.35 -7.95 -16.96
CA PHE A 49 -22.60 -8.24 -17.66
C PHE A 49 -22.42 -8.86 -19.05
N VAL A 50 -21.19 -8.97 -19.56
CA VAL A 50 -20.88 -9.60 -20.85
C VAL A 50 -19.86 -10.72 -20.68
N GLY A 51 -18.71 -10.41 -20.05
CA GLY A 51 -17.64 -11.33 -19.76
C GLY A 51 -16.29 -10.64 -19.59
N ARG A 52 -15.36 -11.31 -18.93
CA ARG A 52 -14.02 -10.83 -18.59
C ARG A 52 -12.95 -11.73 -19.21
N GLN A 53 -11.93 -11.14 -19.82
CA GLN A 53 -10.83 -11.86 -20.47
C GLN A 53 -9.91 -12.58 -19.45
N ASN A 54 -9.43 -11.87 -18.45
CA ASN A 54 -8.63 -12.35 -17.32
C ASN A 54 -8.61 -11.28 -16.21
N ASP A 55 -8.03 -11.58 -15.05
CA ASP A 55 -7.94 -10.66 -13.92
C ASP A 55 -6.58 -9.92 -13.84
N ILE A 56 -5.75 -10.04 -14.86
CA ILE A 56 -4.48 -9.31 -14.93
C ILE A 56 -4.76 -7.83 -15.20
N GLN A 57 -4.17 -6.97 -14.39
CA GLN A 57 -4.32 -5.53 -14.55
C GLN A 57 -3.67 -5.05 -15.85
N GLY A 58 -4.46 -4.37 -16.69
CA GLY A 58 -3.99 -3.81 -17.94
C GLY A 58 -3.86 -2.29 -17.91
N SER A 59 -3.21 -1.76 -18.95
CA SER A 59 -3.12 -0.33 -19.25
C SER A 59 -3.71 0.01 -20.63
N GLY A 60 -4.55 -0.90 -21.18
CA GLY A 60 -5.17 -0.79 -22.49
C GLY A 60 -4.65 -1.79 -23.53
N GLU A 61 -3.74 -2.68 -23.13
CA GLU A 61 -3.22 -3.76 -23.98
C GLU A 61 -4.32 -4.77 -24.33
N PRO A 62 -4.26 -5.41 -25.51
CA PRO A 62 -5.28 -6.39 -25.95
C PRO A 62 -5.26 -7.71 -25.16
N GLU A 63 -4.20 -8.03 -24.42
CA GLU A 63 -4.03 -9.28 -23.68
C GLU A 63 -4.45 -9.22 -22.19
N HIS A 64 -4.62 -8.03 -21.63
CA HIS A 64 -4.82 -7.87 -20.18
C HIS A 64 -6.17 -7.21 -19.84
N GLY A 65 -6.96 -7.91 -19.01
CA GLY A 65 -8.13 -7.36 -18.34
C GLY A 65 -9.18 -6.71 -19.25
N ASN A 66 -9.37 -7.19 -20.45
CA ASN A 66 -10.42 -6.69 -21.34
C ASN A 66 -11.77 -7.34 -21.03
N TRP A 67 -12.86 -6.74 -21.52
CA TRP A 67 -14.14 -7.42 -21.60
C TRP A 67 -14.19 -8.31 -22.85
N ILE A 68 -14.95 -9.40 -22.80
CA ILE A 68 -15.13 -10.33 -23.92
C ILE A 68 -16.59 -10.72 -24.08
N THR A 69 -16.97 -11.11 -25.28
CA THR A 69 -18.32 -11.59 -25.57
C THR A 69 -18.45 -13.11 -25.40
N GLY A 70 -17.31 -13.84 -25.43
CA GLY A 70 -17.26 -15.29 -25.54
C GLY A 70 -17.52 -15.82 -26.95
N ILE A 71 -17.78 -14.93 -27.92
CA ILE A 71 -17.94 -15.26 -29.31
C ILE A 71 -16.62 -15.04 -30.04
N SER A 72 -15.88 -16.10 -30.29
CA SER A 72 -14.48 -16.08 -30.72
C SER A 72 -14.20 -15.16 -31.92
N TRP A 73 -15.08 -15.09 -32.92
CA TRP A 73 -14.85 -14.24 -34.10
C TRP A 73 -14.96 -12.74 -33.75
N LEU A 74 -15.89 -12.37 -32.84
CA LEU A 74 -16.05 -10.97 -32.39
C LEU A 74 -14.86 -10.55 -31.52
N ASP A 75 -14.48 -11.41 -30.59
CA ASP A 75 -13.38 -11.12 -29.66
C ASP A 75 -12.05 -11.07 -30.41
N ASN A 76 -11.80 -11.99 -31.35
CA ASN A 76 -10.60 -11.97 -32.17
C ASN A 76 -10.51 -10.74 -33.08
N LEU A 77 -11.64 -10.22 -33.59
CA LEU A 77 -11.65 -8.98 -34.38
C LEU A 77 -11.21 -7.76 -33.56
N ARG A 78 -11.53 -7.75 -32.27
CA ARG A 78 -11.27 -6.63 -31.37
C ARG A 78 -9.94 -6.73 -30.64
N LEU A 79 -9.56 -7.93 -30.17
CA LEU A 79 -8.42 -8.17 -29.28
C LEU A 79 -7.32 -9.02 -29.93
N GLY A 80 -7.50 -9.46 -31.17
CA GLY A 80 -6.62 -10.45 -31.79
C GLY A 80 -6.92 -11.88 -31.35
N GLY A 81 -6.14 -12.84 -31.82
CA GLY A 81 -6.37 -14.28 -31.62
C GLY A 81 -6.25 -14.71 -30.17
N GLN A 82 -7.35 -14.83 -29.46
CA GLN A 82 -7.38 -15.19 -28.04
C GLN A 82 -6.77 -16.57 -27.73
N LYS A 83 -6.80 -17.49 -28.68
CA LYS A 83 -6.17 -18.82 -28.60
C LYS A 83 -4.64 -18.79 -28.66
N LEU A 84 -4.05 -17.67 -29.12
CA LEU A 84 -2.61 -17.47 -29.22
C LEU A 84 -1.99 -16.90 -27.92
N LEU A 85 -2.81 -16.54 -26.94
CA LEU A 85 -2.33 -16.08 -25.65
C LEU A 85 -1.55 -17.18 -24.93
N PRO A 86 -0.54 -16.82 -24.13
CA PRO A 86 0.14 -17.75 -23.21
C PRO A 86 -0.87 -18.50 -22.33
N GLU A 87 -0.55 -19.71 -21.95
CA GLU A 87 -1.40 -20.58 -21.13
C GLU A 87 -1.84 -19.88 -19.83
N SER A 88 -0.93 -19.18 -19.18
CA SER A 88 -1.18 -18.42 -17.94
C SER A 88 -2.25 -17.32 -18.07
N LEU A 89 -2.42 -16.74 -19.26
CA LEU A 89 -3.47 -15.76 -19.55
C LEU A 89 -4.75 -16.42 -20.06
N ARG A 90 -4.62 -17.48 -20.86
CA ARG A 90 -5.76 -18.20 -21.45
C ARG A 90 -6.53 -19.01 -20.41
N GLU A 91 -5.81 -19.63 -19.46
CA GLU A 91 -6.36 -20.47 -18.39
C GLU A 91 -6.49 -19.74 -17.05
N ASN A 92 -6.40 -18.39 -17.10
CA ASN A 92 -6.62 -17.55 -15.93
C ASN A 92 -8.04 -17.75 -15.39
N LYS A 93 -8.18 -17.97 -14.07
CA LYS A 93 -9.50 -18.21 -13.44
C LYS A 93 -10.44 -17.01 -13.50
N GLY A 94 -9.91 -15.80 -13.69
CA GLY A 94 -10.69 -14.60 -13.98
C GLY A 94 -11.25 -14.52 -15.40
N HIS A 95 -11.11 -15.60 -16.23
CA HIS A 95 -11.72 -15.72 -17.54
C HIS A 95 -13.19 -16.12 -17.41
N ASN A 96 -14.11 -15.17 -17.52
CA ASN A 96 -15.53 -15.37 -17.31
C ASN A 96 -16.33 -15.00 -18.57
N VAL A 97 -17.20 -15.88 -19.04
CA VAL A 97 -17.99 -15.70 -20.26
C VAL A 97 -19.48 -15.77 -19.95
N PHE A 98 -20.18 -14.64 -20.12
CA PHE A 98 -21.63 -14.55 -19.90
C PHE A 98 -22.44 -14.40 -21.17
N TYR A 99 -21.79 -14.34 -22.35
CA TYR A 99 -22.41 -14.15 -23.67
C TYR A 99 -23.32 -12.91 -23.77
N GLY A 100 -23.15 -11.94 -22.89
CA GLY A 100 -23.99 -10.76 -22.81
C GLY A 100 -25.45 -11.02 -22.40
N LEU A 101 -25.77 -12.20 -21.90
CA LEU A 101 -27.13 -12.54 -21.46
C LEU A 101 -27.63 -11.63 -20.33
N PRO A 102 -26.84 -11.33 -19.29
CA PRO A 102 -27.25 -10.36 -18.27
C PRO A 102 -27.49 -8.97 -18.83
N LEU A 103 -26.64 -8.51 -19.76
CA LEU A 103 -26.80 -7.23 -20.43
C LEU A 103 -28.11 -7.16 -21.21
N LEU A 104 -28.43 -8.19 -21.98
CA LEU A 104 -29.68 -8.26 -22.76
C LEU A 104 -30.91 -8.23 -21.85
N LEU A 105 -30.93 -9.01 -20.77
CA LEU A 105 -32.03 -8.97 -19.79
C LEU A 105 -32.17 -7.59 -19.15
N GLY A 106 -31.07 -6.94 -18.80
CA GLY A 106 -31.08 -5.59 -18.23
C GLY A 106 -31.68 -4.57 -19.21
N LEU A 107 -31.29 -4.63 -20.48
CA LEU A 107 -31.85 -3.75 -21.54
C LEU A 107 -33.34 -4.01 -21.75
N LEU A 108 -33.79 -5.26 -21.71
CA LEU A 108 -35.21 -5.62 -21.74
C LEU A 108 -35.95 -5.05 -20.53
N GLY A 109 -35.34 -5.06 -19.36
CA GLY A 109 -35.90 -4.47 -18.13
C GLY A 109 -36.07 -2.96 -18.22
N ILE A 110 -35.07 -2.27 -18.74
CA ILE A 110 -35.13 -0.83 -19.05
C ILE A 110 -36.28 -0.53 -19.98
N TYR A 111 -36.36 -1.26 -21.10
CA TYR A 111 -37.43 -1.09 -22.08
C TYR A 111 -38.80 -1.35 -21.47
N TRP A 112 -38.99 -2.45 -20.76
CA TRP A 112 -40.24 -2.80 -20.11
C TRP A 112 -40.68 -1.76 -19.10
N GLN A 113 -39.77 -1.27 -18.23
CA GLN A 113 -40.07 -0.24 -17.26
C GLN A 113 -40.46 1.09 -17.94
N TRP A 114 -39.74 1.49 -18.99
CA TRP A 114 -40.02 2.72 -19.73
C TRP A 114 -41.42 2.69 -20.40
N THR A 115 -41.87 1.54 -20.87
CA THR A 115 -43.17 1.38 -21.57
C THR A 115 -44.37 1.27 -20.61
N ARG A 116 -44.16 1.28 -19.29
CA ARG A 116 -45.20 1.20 -18.24
C ARG A 116 -45.95 2.51 -17.97
N GLY A 117 -45.90 3.47 -18.87
CA GLY A 117 -46.57 4.76 -18.74
C GLY A 117 -45.91 5.69 -17.73
N LYS A 118 -46.67 6.66 -17.16
CA LYS A 118 -46.12 7.72 -16.34
C LYS A 118 -45.43 7.18 -15.08
N LYS A 119 -46.03 6.21 -14.36
CA LYS A 119 -45.45 5.60 -13.15
C LYS A 119 -44.14 4.83 -13.49
N GLY A 120 -44.12 4.07 -14.58
CA GLY A 120 -42.93 3.36 -15.03
C GLY A 120 -41.77 4.31 -15.33
N LYS A 121 -42.05 5.42 -16.00
CA LYS A 121 -41.03 6.44 -16.32
C LYS A 121 -40.51 7.14 -15.05
N GLN A 122 -41.36 7.40 -14.06
CA GLN A 122 -40.93 7.95 -12.76
C GLN A 122 -40.00 6.99 -12.03
N GLN A 123 -40.36 5.70 -11.95
CA GLN A 123 -39.52 4.68 -11.31
C GLN A 123 -38.21 4.48 -12.10
N PHE A 124 -38.27 4.51 -13.43
CA PHE A 124 -37.09 4.50 -14.28
C PHE A 124 -36.14 5.66 -13.95
N SER A 125 -36.67 6.87 -13.82
CA SER A 125 -35.84 8.05 -13.50
C SER A 125 -35.09 7.87 -12.19
N VAL A 126 -35.75 7.36 -11.13
CA VAL A 126 -35.10 7.10 -9.83
C VAL A 126 -33.95 6.09 -9.99
N LEU A 127 -34.22 4.97 -10.67
CA LEU A 127 -33.21 3.93 -10.85
C LEU A 127 -32.08 4.38 -11.80
N PHE A 128 -32.44 5.17 -12.83
CA PHE A 128 -31.45 5.78 -13.73
C PHE A 128 -30.53 6.75 -13.00
N PHE A 129 -31.08 7.60 -12.13
CA PHE A 129 -30.26 8.50 -11.33
C PHE A 129 -29.37 7.73 -10.36
N LEU A 130 -29.84 6.66 -9.74
CA LEU A 130 -29.00 5.78 -8.94
C LEU A 130 -27.84 5.21 -9.78
N PHE A 131 -28.15 4.64 -10.94
CA PHE A 131 -27.16 4.09 -11.87
C PHE A 131 -26.13 5.15 -12.31
N PHE A 132 -26.62 6.32 -12.73
CA PHE A 132 -25.78 7.42 -13.22
C PHE A 132 -24.90 8.02 -12.13
N MET A 133 -25.47 8.32 -10.96
CA MET A 133 -24.76 9.00 -9.87
C MET A 133 -23.72 8.09 -9.20
N THR A 134 -23.98 6.78 -9.11
CA THR A 134 -23.04 5.80 -8.54
C THR A 134 -22.09 5.19 -9.57
N GLY A 135 -22.21 5.55 -10.83
CA GLY A 135 -21.38 5.10 -11.95
C GLY A 135 -20.67 6.25 -12.65
N LEU A 136 -21.27 6.76 -13.71
CA LEU A 136 -20.65 7.78 -14.56
C LEU A 136 -20.31 9.08 -13.84
N ALA A 137 -21.12 9.51 -12.86
CA ALA A 137 -20.81 10.68 -12.05
C ALA A 137 -19.58 10.44 -11.14
N ILE A 138 -19.40 9.22 -10.64
CA ILE A 138 -18.21 8.84 -9.86
C ILE A 138 -16.94 8.91 -10.72
N VAL A 139 -16.99 8.57 -12.00
CA VAL A 139 -15.85 8.72 -12.92
C VAL A 139 -15.36 10.17 -12.93
N LEU A 140 -16.30 11.13 -13.03
CA LEU A 140 -15.96 12.56 -13.01
C LEU A 140 -15.44 13.03 -11.65
N TYR A 141 -16.05 12.56 -10.58
CA TYR A 141 -15.66 12.91 -9.21
C TYR A 141 -14.26 12.41 -8.85
N LEU A 142 -13.99 11.12 -9.07
CA LEU A 142 -12.69 10.51 -8.75
C LEU A 142 -11.59 11.02 -9.68
N ASN A 143 -11.90 11.27 -10.94
CA ASN A 143 -10.95 11.76 -11.94
C ASN A 143 -9.59 11.03 -11.86
N GLN A 144 -9.63 9.70 -11.88
CA GLN A 144 -8.47 8.84 -11.65
C GLN A 144 -7.42 8.99 -12.75
N THR A 145 -6.15 9.01 -12.33
CA THR A 145 -5.00 9.05 -13.24
C THR A 145 -4.71 7.67 -13.82
N PRO A 146 -4.12 7.55 -15.01
CA PRO A 146 -3.53 6.31 -15.48
C PRO A 146 -2.47 5.74 -14.53
N GLY A 147 -2.22 4.43 -14.61
CA GLY A 147 -1.22 3.78 -13.76
C GLY A 147 -1.67 3.56 -12.31
N GLN A 148 -2.95 3.26 -12.13
CA GLN A 148 -3.47 2.88 -10.81
C GLN A 148 -2.77 1.61 -10.29
N PRO A 149 -2.53 1.47 -8.97
CA PRO A 149 -1.85 0.31 -8.40
C PRO A 149 -2.67 -0.98 -8.48
N ARG A 150 -3.99 -0.87 -8.71
CA ARG A 150 -4.94 -1.98 -8.88
C ARG A 150 -6.16 -1.51 -9.65
N GLU A 151 -6.96 -2.46 -10.13
CA GLU A 151 -8.26 -2.17 -10.76
C GLU A 151 -9.22 -1.49 -9.76
N ARG A 152 -10.06 -0.59 -10.24
CA ARG A 152 -10.95 0.27 -9.43
C ARG A 152 -12.44 0.01 -9.69
N ASP A 153 -12.79 -1.15 -10.20
CA ASP A 153 -14.16 -1.58 -10.53
C ASP A 153 -15.13 -1.45 -9.36
N TYR A 154 -14.67 -1.73 -8.14
CA TYR A 154 -15.47 -1.60 -6.92
C TYR A 154 -16.00 -0.19 -6.66
N ALA A 155 -15.36 0.85 -7.19
CA ALA A 155 -15.83 2.22 -7.06
C ALA A 155 -17.20 2.45 -7.72
N TYR A 156 -17.58 1.58 -8.66
CA TYR A 156 -18.81 1.65 -9.43
C TYR A 156 -19.84 0.59 -9.07
N ALA A 157 -19.64 -0.15 -7.99
CA ALA A 157 -20.50 -1.25 -7.54
C ALA A 157 -21.97 -0.83 -7.38
N GLY A 158 -22.23 0.41 -6.95
CA GLY A 158 -23.59 0.94 -6.84
C GLY A 158 -24.33 0.99 -8.18
N SER A 159 -23.64 1.33 -9.29
CA SER A 159 -24.24 1.32 -10.63
C SER A 159 -24.50 -0.10 -11.15
N PHE A 160 -23.61 -1.05 -10.82
CA PHE A 160 -23.79 -2.45 -11.15
C PHE A 160 -24.98 -3.05 -10.40
N TYR A 161 -25.14 -2.70 -9.13
CA TYR A 161 -26.32 -3.05 -8.34
C TYR A 161 -27.62 -2.49 -8.96
N ALA A 162 -27.63 -1.21 -9.35
CA ALA A 162 -28.77 -0.61 -10.02
C ALA A 162 -29.12 -1.32 -11.34
N PHE A 163 -28.10 -1.71 -12.12
CA PHE A 163 -28.32 -2.46 -13.36
C PHE A 163 -28.84 -3.87 -13.09
N ALA A 164 -28.41 -4.53 -12.04
CA ALA A 164 -28.94 -5.84 -11.62
C ALA A 164 -30.45 -5.81 -11.32
N ILE A 165 -30.98 -4.69 -10.82
CA ILE A 165 -32.43 -4.49 -10.66
C ILE A 165 -33.12 -4.53 -12.03
N TRP A 166 -32.55 -3.89 -13.07
CA TRP A 166 -33.10 -3.97 -14.42
C TRP A 166 -33.04 -5.38 -15.01
N ILE A 167 -32.04 -6.19 -14.68
CA ILE A 167 -31.99 -7.61 -15.09
C ILE A 167 -33.20 -8.35 -14.52
N GLY A 168 -33.49 -8.18 -13.23
CA GLY A 168 -34.70 -8.76 -12.61
C GLY A 168 -36.01 -8.25 -13.24
N MET A 169 -36.06 -6.93 -13.54
CA MET A 169 -37.20 -6.34 -14.27
C MET A 169 -37.33 -6.87 -15.70
N GLY A 170 -36.23 -7.23 -16.35
CA GLY A 170 -36.23 -7.88 -17.66
C GLY A 170 -36.94 -9.24 -17.64
N ALA A 171 -36.60 -10.07 -16.67
CA ALA A 171 -37.26 -11.35 -16.47
C ALA A 171 -38.77 -11.17 -16.19
N ALA A 172 -39.12 -10.21 -15.31
CA ALA A 172 -40.52 -9.87 -15.04
C ALA A 172 -41.24 -9.37 -16.32
N GLY A 173 -40.58 -8.54 -17.14
CA GLY A 173 -41.09 -8.03 -18.38
C GLY A 173 -41.38 -9.12 -19.40
N CYS A 174 -40.47 -10.08 -19.55
CA CYS A 174 -40.68 -11.25 -20.41
C CYS A 174 -41.90 -12.08 -19.95
N CYS A 175 -42.06 -12.30 -18.65
CA CYS A 175 -43.25 -12.98 -18.12
C CYS A 175 -44.55 -12.18 -18.37
N ASP A 176 -44.54 -10.87 -18.19
CA ASP A 176 -45.69 -10.00 -18.46
C ASP A 176 -46.12 -10.01 -19.91
N MET A 177 -45.15 -10.04 -20.85
CA MET A 177 -45.43 -10.16 -22.28
C MET A 177 -46.15 -11.47 -22.64
N LEU A 178 -45.73 -12.61 -22.03
CA LEU A 178 -46.42 -13.91 -22.23
C LEU A 178 -47.81 -13.89 -21.65
N ARG A 179 -48.00 -13.35 -20.42
CA ARG A 179 -49.33 -13.24 -19.77
C ARG A 179 -50.32 -12.43 -20.60
N ARG A 180 -49.88 -11.33 -21.20
CA ARG A 180 -50.71 -10.48 -22.09
C ARG A 180 -51.18 -11.25 -23.35
N LYS A 181 -50.41 -12.23 -23.78
CA LYS A 181 -50.79 -13.14 -24.88
C LYS A 181 -51.65 -14.34 -24.42
N GLN A 182 -52.21 -14.27 -23.19
CA GLN A 182 -53.05 -15.33 -22.58
C GLN A 182 -52.34 -16.69 -22.46
N ALA A 183 -51.00 -16.66 -22.31
CA ALA A 183 -50.23 -17.88 -22.14
C ALA A 183 -50.62 -18.61 -20.85
N LYS A 184 -50.69 -19.94 -20.96
CA LYS A 184 -50.91 -20.83 -19.79
C LYS A 184 -49.76 -20.68 -18.75
N ILE A 185 -49.98 -21.14 -17.52
CA ILE A 185 -49.00 -21.05 -16.45
C ILE A 185 -47.67 -21.74 -16.80
N LEU A 186 -47.73 -22.88 -17.52
CA LEU A 186 -46.55 -23.67 -17.88
C LEU A 186 -45.52 -22.89 -18.74
N PRO A 187 -45.88 -22.18 -19.83
CA PRO A 187 -44.91 -21.38 -20.56
C PRO A 187 -44.28 -20.24 -19.75
N VAL A 188 -45.01 -19.63 -18.85
CA VAL A 188 -44.49 -18.61 -17.94
C VAL A 188 -43.48 -19.21 -16.97
N GLY A 189 -43.77 -20.37 -16.38
CA GLY A 189 -42.85 -21.09 -15.51
C GLY A 189 -41.54 -21.49 -16.23
N LEU A 190 -41.65 -22.03 -17.45
CA LEU A 190 -40.49 -22.37 -18.28
C LEU A 190 -39.63 -21.15 -18.61
N LEU A 191 -40.25 -20.00 -18.92
CA LEU A 191 -39.51 -18.76 -19.16
C LEU A 191 -38.82 -18.25 -17.89
N MET A 192 -39.44 -18.35 -16.71
CA MET A 192 -38.78 -18.00 -15.45
C MET A 192 -37.57 -18.90 -15.19
N LEU A 193 -37.66 -20.19 -15.44
CA LEU A 193 -36.53 -21.12 -15.32
C LEU A 193 -35.41 -20.75 -16.32
N LEU A 194 -35.76 -20.38 -17.55
CA LEU A 194 -34.77 -19.91 -18.53
C LEU A 194 -34.09 -18.62 -18.08
N CYS A 195 -34.84 -17.67 -17.53
CA CYS A 195 -34.25 -16.45 -16.98
C CYS A 195 -33.35 -16.73 -15.76
N LEU A 196 -33.71 -17.73 -14.93
CA LEU A 196 -32.90 -18.15 -13.78
C LEU A 196 -31.58 -18.81 -14.22
N PHE A 197 -31.53 -19.38 -15.41
CA PHE A 197 -30.27 -19.90 -15.97
C PHE A 197 -29.17 -18.84 -16.06
N VAL A 198 -29.50 -17.57 -16.29
CA VAL A 198 -28.53 -16.49 -16.40
C VAL A 198 -27.70 -16.31 -15.11
N PRO A 199 -28.29 -16.07 -13.92
CA PRO A 199 -27.50 -15.96 -12.69
C PRO A 199 -26.81 -17.29 -12.30
N ILE A 200 -27.38 -18.45 -12.63
CA ILE A 200 -26.74 -19.74 -12.41
C ILE A 200 -25.48 -19.89 -13.27
N GLN A 201 -25.57 -19.54 -14.54
CA GLN A 201 -24.44 -19.56 -15.46
C GLN A 201 -23.35 -18.56 -15.02
N MET A 202 -23.73 -17.34 -14.60
CA MET A 202 -22.78 -16.39 -14.02
C MET A 202 -22.09 -16.98 -12.78
N ALA A 203 -22.84 -17.53 -11.84
CA ALA A 203 -22.28 -18.12 -10.64
C ALA A 203 -21.32 -19.28 -10.96
N SER A 204 -21.66 -20.13 -11.94
CA SER A 204 -20.79 -21.24 -12.36
C SER A 204 -19.47 -20.79 -12.98
N GLN A 205 -19.45 -19.63 -13.64
CA GLN A 205 -18.26 -19.09 -14.27
C GLN A 205 -17.36 -18.34 -13.25
N THR A 206 -17.96 -17.69 -12.25
CA THR A 206 -17.24 -16.84 -11.32
C THR A 206 -16.91 -17.51 -9.99
N TRP A 207 -17.34 -18.75 -9.79
CA TRP A 207 -17.16 -19.44 -8.49
C TRP A 207 -15.70 -19.59 -8.11
N ASP A 208 -14.87 -20.03 -9.04
CA ASP A 208 -13.49 -20.40 -8.81
C ASP A 208 -12.56 -19.18 -8.61
N ASP A 209 -12.85 -18.05 -9.25
CA ASP A 209 -12.11 -16.80 -9.04
C ASP A 209 -12.59 -15.99 -7.82
N HIS A 210 -13.76 -16.32 -7.28
CA HIS A 210 -14.33 -15.76 -6.06
C HIS A 210 -14.16 -16.66 -4.83
N ASP A 211 -13.75 -17.91 -5.00
CA ASP A 211 -13.45 -18.80 -3.87
C ASP A 211 -12.22 -18.30 -3.11
N ARG A 212 -12.44 -17.91 -1.86
CA ARG A 212 -11.42 -17.40 -0.93
C ARG A 212 -11.02 -18.45 0.11
N SER A 213 -11.56 -19.67 0.02
CA SER A 213 -11.21 -20.77 0.93
C SER A 213 -9.71 -21.09 0.83
N ASN A 214 -9.09 -21.39 1.96
CA ASN A 214 -7.67 -21.72 2.08
C ASN A 214 -6.69 -20.60 1.65
N ARG A 215 -7.15 -19.36 1.47
CA ARG A 215 -6.32 -18.20 1.11
C ARG A 215 -5.92 -17.43 2.37
N TYR A 216 -4.85 -17.87 3.02
CA TYR A 216 -4.35 -17.24 4.25
C TYR A 216 -3.15 -16.32 4.01
N THR A 217 -2.75 -16.08 2.76
CA THR A 217 -1.53 -15.34 2.40
C THR A 217 -1.49 -13.93 3.01
N CYS A 218 -2.58 -13.16 2.97
CA CYS A 218 -2.62 -11.82 3.56
C CYS A 218 -2.55 -11.83 5.08
N ARG A 219 -3.25 -12.78 5.73
CA ARG A 219 -3.20 -12.98 7.19
C ARG A 219 -1.77 -13.28 7.63
N ASP A 220 -1.17 -14.29 7.00
CA ASP A 220 0.16 -14.77 7.37
C ASP A 220 1.25 -13.76 7.02
N PHE A 221 1.08 -12.97 5.95
CA PHE A 221 1.97 -11.86 5.63
C PHE A 221 2.00 -10.82 6.76
N GLY A 222 0.83 -10.41 7.27
CA GLY A 222 0.74 -9.51 8.42
C GLY A 222 1.34 -10.14 9.69
N ALA A 223 1.05 -11.42 9.96
CA ALA A 223 1.65 -12.14 11.08
C ALA A 223 3.18 -12.20 10.96
N ASN A 224 3.72 -12.46 9.76
CA ASN A 224 5.16 -12.53 9.52
C ASN A 224 5.89 -11.20 9.77
N TYR A 225 5.26 -10.07 9.48
CA TYR A 225 5.77 -8.77 9.90
C TYR A 225 5.93 -8.69 11.41
N LEU A 226 4.88 -9.02 12.16
CA LEU A 226 4.88 -8.98 13.63
C LEU A 226 5.87 -9.98 14.23
N MET A 227 6.02 -11.14 13.59
CA MET A 227 6.97 -12.19 14.00
C MET A 227 8.43 -11.85 13.66
N THR A 228 8.68 -10.90 12.77
CA THR A 228 10.04 -10.38 12.51
C THR A 228 10.61 -9.67 13.75
N LEU A 229 9.76 -9.04 14.53
CA LEU A 229 10.18 -8.21 15.66
C LEU A 229 10.53 -9.07 16.88
N PRO A 230 11.45 -8.62 17.75
CA PRO A 230 11.81 -9.35 18.96
C PRO A 230 10.61 -9.52 19.89
N ASP A 231 10.60 -10.62 20.64
CA ASP A 231 9.46 -11.00 21.50
C ASP A 231 9.36 -10.15 22.79
N LYS A 232 10.35 -9.28 23.03
CA LYS A 232 10.42 -8.41 24.22
C LYS A 232 10.76 -6.98 23.83
N GLY A 233 10.45 -6.04 24.74
CA GLY A 233 10.83 -4.64 24.61
C GLY A 233 9.75 -3.76 23.98
N ASN A 234 8.51 -4.25 23.81
CA ASN A 234 7.40 -3.51 23.22
C ASN A 234 7.80 -2.81 21.90
N PRO A 235 8.20 -3.56 20.88
CA PRO A 235 8.76 -3.00 19.67
C PRO A 235 7.76 -2.11 18.93
N ILE A 236 8.30 -1.21 18.11
CA ILE A 236 7.54 -0.29 17.28
C ILE A 236 7.83 -0.62 15.83
N ILE A 237 6.80 -0.70 15.00
CA ILE A 237 6.93 -0.82 13.55
C ILE A 237 6.28 0.34 12.81
N PHE A 238 7.07 1.04 12.01
CA PHE A 238 6.55 1.99 11.03
C PHE A 238 6.12 1.26 9.76
N CYS A 239 4.90 1.50 9.32
CA CYS A 239 4.35 1.02 8.06
C CYS A 239 3.73 2.18 7.28
N ASN A 240 3.41 1.96 6.01
CA ASN A 240 2.87 3.03 5.16
C ASN A 240 1.78 2.50 4.24
N GLY A 241 0.58 3.05 4.39
CA GLY A 241 -0.59 2.71 3.59
C GLY A 241 -1.34 1.46 4.07
N ASP A 242 -2.44 1.19 3.40
CA ASP A 242 -3.45 0.22 3.81
C ASP A 242 -2.96 -1.23 3.70
N ASN A 243 -2.16 -1.51 2.66
CA ASN A 243 -1.75 -2.87 2.31
C ASN A 243 -0.86 -3.53 3.37
N ASP A 244 -0.08 -2.73 4.10
CA ASP A 244 0.73 -3.22 5.22
C ASP A 244 -0.08 -3.17 6.51
N THR A 245 -0.73 -2.03 6.78
CA THR A 245 -1.34 -1.72 8.06
C THR A 245 -2.52 -2.62 8.38
N PHE A 246 -3.43 -2.85 7.43
CA PHE A 246 -4.63 -3.64 7.71
C PHE A 246 -4.36 -5.12 8.02
N PRO A 247 -3.43 -5.81 7.34
CA PRO A 247 -3.04 -7.15 7.76
C PRO A 247 -2.40 -7.21 9.16
N LEU A 248 -1.64 -6.17 9.57
CA LEU A 248 -1.09 -6.10 10.92
C LEU A 248 -2.21 -5.89 11.97
N TRP A 249 -3.10 -4.94 11.75
CA TRP A 249 -4.24 -4.70 12.64
C TRP A 249 -5.14 -5.92 12.75
N TYR A 250 -5.49 -6.57 11.62
CA TYR A 250 -6.26 -7.80 11.64
C TYR A 250 -5.63 -8.87 12.55
N ASN A 251 -4.30 -9.07 12.44
CA ASN A 251 -3.61 -10.04 13.27
C ASN A 251 -3.64 -9.66 14.77
N GLN A 252 -3.53 -8.38 15.11
CA GLN A 252 -3.62 -7.94 16.51
C GLN A 252 -5.04 -7.97 17.05
N ASP A 253 -6.02 -7.51 16.26
CA ASP A 253 -7.40 -7.33 16.71
C ASP A 253 -8.18 -8.64 16.73
N THR A 254 -7.92 -9.53 15.76
CA THR A 254 -8.72 -10.75 15.54
C THR A 254 -7.98 -12.02 15.94
N GLU A 255 -6.69 -12.12 15.57
CA GLU A 255 -5.89 -13.32 15.83
C GLU A 255 -5.08 -13.19 17.15
N GLU A 256 -5.12 -12.04 17.81
CA GLU A 256 -4.41 -11.69 19.06
C GLU A 256 -2.89 -11.91 18.99
N VAL A 257 -2.32 -11.77 17.78
CA VAL A 257 -0.89 -11.97 17.52
C VAL A 257 -0.11 -10.72 17.88
N ARG A 258 0.89 -10.85 18.78
CA ARG A 258 1.86 -9.79 19.10
C ARG A 258 1.22 -8.45 19.45
N ARG A 259 0.30 -8.44 20.39
CA ARG A 259 -0.39 -7.24 20.92
C ARG A 259 0.55 -6.31 21.70
N ASP A 260 1.77 -6.75 21.99
CA ASP A 260 2.87 -5.99 22.55
C ASP A 260 3.55 -5.04 21.53
N VAL A 261 3.34 -5.25 20.23
CA VAL A 261 3.92 -4.43 19.16
C VAL A 261 3.08 -3.18 18.92
N ARG A 262 3.72 -2.00 18.84
CA ARG A 262 3.05 -0.77 18.44
C ARG A 262 3.19 -0.53 16.94
N ILE A 263 2.07 -0.50 16.23
CA ILE A 263 2.00 -0.24 14.79
C ILE A 263 1.77 1.26 14.59
N CYS A 264 2.65 1.91 13.82
CA CYS A 264 2.55 3.31 13.47
C CYS A 264 2.47 3.48 11.94
N ASN A 265 1.28 3.85 11.44
CA ASN A 265 1.07 4.13 10.02
C ASN A 265 1.51 5.57 9.70
N LEU A 266 2.53 5.72 8.87
CA LEU A 266 3.09 7.02 8.50
C LEU A 266 2.12 7.87 7.65
N SER A 267 1.21 7.25 6.89
CA SER A 267 0.20 8.00 6.14
C SER A 267 -0.82 8.70 7.05
N TYR A 268 -1.15 8.11 8.20
CA TYR A 268 -2.04 8.71 9.19
C TYR A 268 -1.31 9.61 10.20
N ALA A 269 0.00 9.43 10.36
CA ALA A 269 0.82 10.17 11.32
C ALA A 269 0.92 11.69 11.06
N GLN A 270 0.37 12.17 9.95
CA GLN A 270 0.20 13.60 9.66
C GLN A 270 -1.06 14.19 10.31
N THR A 271 -2.02 13.35 10.78
CA THR A 271 -3.30 13.79 11.35
C THR A 271 -3.23 13.86 12.87
N ASP A 272 -3.89 14.85 13.44
CA ASP A 272 -3.91 15.12 14.88
C ASP A 272 -4.55 13.99 15.69
N TRP A 273 -5.71 13.48 15.24
CA TRP A 273 -6.41 12.37 15.91
C TRP A 273 -5.55 11.11 16.00
N TYR A 274 -4.74 10.83 14.98
CA TYR A 274 -3.90 9.64 14.96
C TYR A 274 -2.67 9.79 15.87
N ILE A 275 -2.03 10.98 15.89
CA ILE A 275 -0.93 11.28 16.82
C ILE A 275 -1.42 11.11 18.27
N TYR A 276 -2.59 11.68 18.61
CA TYR A 276 -3.19 11.48 19.93
C TYR A 276 -3.41 10.00 20.25
N GLN A 277 -3.99 9.25 19.32
CA GLN A 277 -4.19 7.80 19.48
C GLN A 277 -2.86 7.06 19.71
N GLN A 278 -1.79 7.48 19.03
CA GLN A 278 -0.47 6.88 19.20
C GLN A 278 0.18 7.21 20.54
N GLN A 279 -0.14 8.31 21.17
CA GLN A 279 0.29 8.64 22.55
C GLN A 279 -0.39 7.76 23.61
N CYS A 280 -1.57 7.23 23.31
CA CYS A 280 -2.30 6.36 24.23
C CYS A 280 -1.81 4.92 24.15
N PRO A 281 -1.78 4.16 25.25
CA PRO A 281 -1.49 2.72 25.21
C PRO A 281 -2.58 1.97 24.42
N LEU A 282 -2.21 0.89 23.77
CA LEU A 282 -3.13 0.03 23.02
C LEU A 282 -2.76 -1.43 23.28
N TYR A 283 -3.71 -2.23 23.75
CA TYR A 283 -3.49 -3.61 24.20
C TYR A 283 -2.35 -3.70 25.24
N ASP A 284 -1.33 -4.54 24.96
CA ASP A 284 -0.17 -4.71 25.83
C ASP A 284 0.97 -3.74 25.49
N ALA A 285 0.82 -2.94 24.44
CA ALA A 285 1.82 -1.98 23.99
C ALA A 285 1.61 -0.61 24.67
N PRO A 286 2.65 -0.03 25.30
CA PRO A 286 2.60 1.35 25.77
C PRO A 286 2.46 2.32 24.60
N GLY A 287 1.97 3.53 24.87
CA GLY A 287 1.94 4.61 23.89
C GLY A 287 3.32 4.88 23.28
N LEU A 288 3.35 5.50 22.11
CA LEU A 288 4.60 5.95 21.52
C LEU A 288 5.19 7.09 22.37
N PRO A 289 6.51 7.18 22.48
CA PRO A 289 7.18 8.21 23.30
C PRO A 289 7.17 9.57 22.59
N ILE A 290 5.99 10.13 22.38
CA ILE A 290 5.74 11.43 21.76
C ILE A 290 5.49 12.44 22.88
N SER A 291 6.38 13.41 23.04
CA SER A 291 6.30 14.44 24.07
C SER A 291 5.45 15.65 23.68
N TRP A 292 4.92 15.66 22.45
CA TRP A 292 4.22 16.82 21.88
C TRP A 292 2.85 17.04 22.51
N ASP A 293 2.55 18.31 22.80
CA ASP A 293 1.21 18.76 23.18
C ASP A 293 0.31 18.91 21.95
N GLN A 294 -1.01 18.81 22.14
CA GLN A 294 -1.98 18.92 21.06
C GLN A 294 -1.81 20.19 20.23
N ASN A 295 -1.49 21.32 20.85
CA ASN A 295 -1.26 22.60 20.18
C ASN A 295 -0.06 22.57 19.20
N GLN A 296 0.83 21.60 19.32
CA GLN A 296 2.03 21.45 18.49
C GLN A 296 1.77 20.59 17.24
N TYR A 297 0.76 19.72 17.26
CA TYR A 297 0.48 18.81 16.16
C TYR A 297 -0.93 18.91 15.55
N GLN A 298 -1.83 19.73 16.12
CA GLN A 298 -3.16 19.92 15.53
C GLN A 298 -3.09 20.36 14.08
N GLU A 299 -4.18 20.19 13.34
CA GLU A 299 -4.27 20.53 11.91
C GLU A 299 -3.79 21.97 11.64
N GLY A 300 -2.95 22.14 10.63
CA GLY A 300 -2.34 23.42 10.26
C GLY A 300 -1.12 23.81 11.09
N LYS A 301 -0.73 23.04 12.13
CA LYS A 301 0.50 23.29 12.91
C LYS A 301 1.62 22.35 12.51
N ASN A 302 2.81 22.93 12.29
CA ASN A 302 4.04 22.20 11.99
C ASN A 302 3.93 21.18 10.84
N GLU A 303 3.01 21.42 9.88
CA GLU A 303 2.84 20.56 8.71
C GLU A 303 4.13 20.44 7.89
N TYR A 304 4.85 21.56 7.79
CA TYR A 304 6.14 21.67 7.12
C TYR A 304 7.04 22.60 7.91
N VAL A 305 8.25 22.15 8.20
CA VAL A 305 9.28 22.94 8.88
C VAL A 305 10.49 23.12 7.96
N ALA A 306 10.90 24.38 7.76
CA ALA A 306 12.00 24.72 6.87
C ALA A 306 13.36 24.34 7.49
N VAL A 307 14.26 23.80 6.67
CA VAL A 307 15.67 23.56 7.04
C VAL A 307 16.48 24.77 6.63
N ARG A 308 17.15 25.42 7.58
CA ARG A 308 17.92 26.67 7.44
C ARG A 308 19.36 26.50 7.90
N PRO A 309 20.19 25.76 7.15
CA PRO A 309 21.58 25.46 7.55
C PRO A 309 22.47 26.70 7.66
N GLU A 310 22.09 27.82 7.05
CA GLU A 310 22.79 29.09 7.17
C GLU A 310 22.85 29.64 8.60
N LEU A 311 21.88 29.25 9.45
CA LEU A 311 21.86 29.66 10.87
C LEU A 311 22.95 28.97 11.70
N LYS A 312 23.48 27.84 11.24
CA LYS A 312 24.52 27.08 11.94
C LYS A 312 25.73 27.93 12.34
N LYS A 313 26.22 28.77 11.40
CA LYS A 313 27.35 29.65 11.67
C LYS A 313 27.08 30.68 12.77
N GLN A 314 25.87 31.19 12.86
CA GLN A 314 25.46 32.14 13.90
C GLN A 314 25.39 31.47 15.26
N ILE A 315 24.86 30.27 15.31
CA ILE A 315 24.77 29.45 16.53
C ILE A 315 26.21 29.11 17.02
N GLU A 316 27.07 28.62 16.13
CA GLU A 316 28.45 28.28 16.48
C GLU A 316 29.21 29.52 17.00
N ALA A 317 29.00 30.67 16.39
CA ALA A 317 29.61 31.93 16.88
C ALA A 317 29.07 32.32 18.27
N LEU A 318 27.81 32.09 18.57
CA LEU A 318 27.24 32.33 19.90
C LEU A 318 27.86 31.40 20.95
N TYR A 319 27.96 30.10 20.67
CA TYR A 319 28.62 29.14 21.56
C TYR A 319 30.09 29.45 21.82
N GLN A 320 30.79 30.06 20.84
CA GLN A 320 32.18 30.47 21.01
C GLN A 320 32.34 31.74 21.86
N LYS A 321 31.43 32.72 21.69
CA LYS A 321 31.52 34.02 22.35
C LYS A 321 30.84 34.08 23.72
N HIS A 322 29.70 33.41 23.82
CA HIS A 322 28.82 33.42 25.00
C HIS A 322 28.30 32.01 25.32
N PRO A 323 29.18 31.10 25.75
CA PRO A 323 28.85 29.68 25.90
C PRO A 323 27.73 29.39 26.91
N GLU A 324 27.64 30.14 28.00
CA GLU A 324 26.58 29.96 28.99
C GLU A 324 25.21 30.39 28.48
N GLU A 325 25.16 31.61 27.91
CA GLU A 325 23.94 32.15 27.29
C GLU A 325 23.46 31.26 26.13
N ALA A 326 24.37 30.71 25.34
CA ALA A 326 24.04 29.78 24.26
C ALA A 326 23.46 28.47 24.79
N ARG A 327 24.01 27.91 25.87
CA ARG A 327 23.48 26.69 26.51
C ARG A 327 22.11 26.92 27.12
N ASP A 328 21.88 28.05 27.75
CA ASP A 328 20.57 28.41 28.31
C ASP A 328 19.52 28.57 27.22
N SER A 329 19.92 29.10 26.05
CA SER A 329 19.03 29.36 24.92
C SER A 329 18.74 28.14 24.05
N PHE A 330 19.71 27.23 23.86
CA PHE A 330 19.64 26.15 22.88
C PHE A 330 20.09 24.78 23.40
N GLY A 331 20.37 24.64 24.69
CA GLY A 331 20.84 23.40 25.31
C GLY A 331 22.34 23.16 25.15
N ASN A 332 22.84 22.02 25.59
CA ASN A 332 24.26 21.67 25.50
C ASN A 332 24.71 21.35 24.06
N ASP A 333 23.89 20.67 23.30
CA ASP A 333 24.07 20.42 21.87
C ASP A 333 22.89 21.05 21.09
N PRO A 334 23.08 22.19 20.41
CA PRO A 334 22.00 22.88 19.68
C PRO A 334 21.48 22.08 18.48
N TYR A 335 22.17 21.01 18.10
CA TYR A 335 21.83 20.15 16.98
C TYR A 335 21.21 18.81 17.43
N GLU A 336 21.09 18.60 18.73
CA GLU A 336 20.28 17.49 19.25
C GLU A 336 18.81 17.70 18.89
N ILE A 337 18.14 16.65 18.38
CA ILE A 337 16.74 16.75 17.94
C ILE A 337 15.81 17.27 19.04
N LYS A 338 16.00 16.85 20.30
CA LYS A 338 15.18 17.31 21.44
C LYS A 338 15.31 18.82 21.67
N ASN A 339 16.53 19.35 21.53
CA ASN A 339 16.80 20.80 21.62
C ASN A 339 16.28 21.56 20.41
N ILE A 340 16.41 21.00 19.20
CA ILE A 340 15.81 21.57 17.99
C ILE A 340 14.30 21.67 18.12
N LEU A 341 13.63 20.60 18.55
CA LEU A 341 12.18 20.63 18.73
C LEU A 341 11.77 21.66 19.79
N LYS A 342 12.42 21.64 20.96
CA LYS A 342 12.09 22.53 22.08
C LYS A 342 12.35 24.01 21.79
N TYR A 343 13.51 24.35 21.32
CA TYR A 343 13.97 25.75 21.23
C TYR A 343 13.75 26.38 19.85
N TRP A 344 13.45 25.60 18.82
CA TRP A 344 13.24 26.05 17.45
C TRP A 344 11.85 25.70 16.93
N VAL A 345 11.55 24.46 16.72
CA VAL A 345 10.30 24.05 16.06
C VAL A 345 9.06 24.43 16.87
N PHE A 346 9.11 24.26 18.19
CA PHE A 346 8.00 24.54 19.09
C PHE A 346 8.18 25.82 19.91
N ALA A 347 9.14 26.66 19.53
CA ALA A 347 9.34 27.95 20.18
C ALA A 347 8.10 28.84 20.03
N GLU A 348 7.86 29.70 21.04
CA GLU A 348 6.72 30.67 20.99
C GLU A 348 6.86 31.69 19.88
N LYS A 349 8.11 32.10 19.57
CA LYS A 349 8.41 33.08 18.54
C LYS A 349 8.46 32.44 17.15
N GLN A 350 7.63 32.92 16.25
CA GLN A 350 7.47 32.36 14.89
C GLN A 350 8.73 32.38 14.03
N GLU A 351 9.68 33.29 14.30
CA GLU A 351 10.98 33.35 13.63
C GLU A 351 11.85 32.12 13.84
N PHE A 352 11.59 31.34 14.90
CA PHE A 352 12.30 30.12 15.24
C PHE A 352 11.68 28.85 14.68
N HIS A 353 10.50 28.88 14.05
CA HIS A 353 9.85 27.67 13.50
C HIS A 353 10.61 27.08 12.31
N VAL A 354 11.88 26.73 12.53
CA VAL A 354 12.81 26.19 11.55
C VAL A 354 13.75 25.16 12.18
N ILE A 355 14.42 24.38 11.34
CA ILE A 355 15.55 23.54 11.74
C ILE A 355 16.84 24.29 11.37
N PRO A 356 17.67 24.67 12.35
CA PRO A 356 18.77 25.62 12.13
C PRO A 356 20.06 24.97 11.61
N THR A 357 20.00 23.72 11.13
CA THR A 357 21.17 22.92 10.78
C THR A 357 20.91 21.98 9.62
N ASP A 358 21.96 21.52 8.96
CA ASP A 358 21.96 20.44 7.97
C ASP A 358 22.27 19.06 8.58
N THR A 359 22.42 18.98 9.92
CA THR A 359 22.75 17.74 10.62
C THR A 359 22.00 17.68 11.94
N ILE A 360 21.27 16.60 12.19
CA ILE A 360 20.55 16.36 13.45
C ILE A 360 21.30 15.29 14.24
N ASN A 361 21.52 15.54 15.53
CA ASN A 361 22.14 14.60 16.45
C ASN A 361 21.09 13.88 17.30
N ILE A 362 21.29 12.58 17.53
CA ILE A 362 20.52 11.75 18.48
C ILE A 362 21.52 11.02 19.36
N TYR A 363 21.45 11.23 20.68
CA TYR A 363 22.34 10.57 21.64
C TYR A 363 21.98 9.09 21.78
N ILE A 364 23.02 8.29 22.07
CA ILE A 364 22.92 6.83 22.14
C ILE A 364 23.12 6.38 23.58
N ASP A 365 22.14 5.67 24.12
CA ASP A 365 22.31 4.89 25.35
C ASP A 365 23.05 3.60 25.01
N LYS A 366 24.36 3.60 25.25
CA LYS A 366 25.25 2.46 24.96
C LYS A 366 24.85 1.20 25.70
N ASP A 367 24.36 1.33 26.93
CA ASP A 367 23.95 0.18 27.75
C ASP A 367 22.64 -0.42 27.24
N ALA A 368 21.71 0.42 26.76
CA ALA A 368 20.51 -0.05 26.07
C ALA A 368 20.84 -0.77 24.76
N VAL A 369 21.78 -0.23 23.97
CA VAL A 369 22.27 -0.88 22.75
C VAL A 369 22.84 -2.27 23.05
N LEU A 370 23.69 -2.41 24.06
CA LEU A 370 24.29 -3.69 24.47
C LEU A 370 23.23 -4.72 24.91
N ARG A 371 22.17 -4.27 25.59
CA ARG A 371 21.07 -5.15 26.03
C ARG A 371 20.11 -5.53 24.92
N SER A 372 20.06 -4.77 23.84
CA SER A 372 19.02 -4.86 22.81
C SER A 372 19.12 -6.08 21.88
N GLY A 373 20.28 -6.75 21.84
CA GLY A 373 20.56 -7.86 20.92
C GLY A 373 20.52 -7.46 19.44
N MET A 374 20.78 -6.18 19.11
CA MET A 374 20.92 -5.75 17.71
C MET A 374 22.24 -6.25 17.10
N MET A 375 22.27 -6.38 15.78
CA MET A 375 23.49 -6.74 15.07
C MET A 375 24.55 -5.65 15.28
N LEU A 376 25.75 -6.07 15.69
CA LEU A 376 26.89 -5.18 15.79
C LEU A 376 27.68 -5.17 14.47
N PRO A 377 28.31 -4.04 14.08
CA PRO A 377 29.27 -4.03 12.98
C PRO A 377 30.38 -5.08 13.15
N GLU A 378 30.83 -5.67 12.07
CA GLU A 378 31.84 -6.75 12.10
C GLU A 378 33.12 -6.31 12.81
N ALA A 379 33.54 -5.07 12.60
CA ALA A 379 34.74 -4.50 13.20
C ALA A 379 34.75 -4.50 14.75
N ILE A 380 33.60 -4.44 15.40
CA ILE A 380 33.48 -4.40 16.87
C ILE A 380 32.85 -5.66 17.48
N ARG A 381 32.38 -6.58 16.67
CA ARG A 381 31.67 -7.80 17.12
C ARG A 381 32.51 -8.72 18.02
N HIS A 382 33.83 -8.65 17.87
CA HIS A 382 34.79 -9.44 18.65
C HIS A 382 35.10 -8.83 20.03
N LEU A 383 34.80 -7.54 20.24
CA LEU A 383 35.06 -6.82 21.49
C LEU A 383 34.07 -7.24 22.60
N LYS A 384 34.44 -7.05 23.85
CA LYS A 384 33.62 -7.39 25.03
C LYS A 384 33.77 -6.36 26.14
N GLY A 385 32.78 -6.31 27.02
CA GLY A 385 32.80 -5.45 28.22
C GLY A 385 32.96 -3.96 27.87
N GLU A 386 33.88 -3.29 28.58
CA GLU A 386 34.11 -1.86 28.42
C GLU A 386 34.66 -1.49 27.03
N GLU A 387 35.53 -2.33 26.45
CA GLU A 387 36.07 -2.10 25.12
C GLU A 387 34.95 -2.05 24.05
N LEU A 388 33.97 -2.94 24.15
CA LEU A 388 32.81 -2.92 23.27
C LEU A 388 31.94 -1.69 23.53
N ARG A 389 31.71 -1.34 24.80
CA ARG A 389 30.94 -0.16 25.18
C ARG A 389 31.56 1.13 24.65
N ASP A 390 32.88 1.26 24.71
CA ASP A 390 33.61 2.45 24.23
C ASP A 390 33.63 2.54 22.72
N ALA A 391 33.60 1.41 22.02
CA ALA A 391 33.50 1.37 20.56
C ALA A 391 32.13 1.81 20.00
N ILE A 392 31.05 1.81 20.83
CA ILE A 392 29.73 2.30 20.41
C ILE A 392 29.79 3.84 20.35
N PRO A 393 29.31 4.48 19.27
CA PRO A 393 29.26 5.93 19.14
C PRO A 393 28.43 6.57 20.27
N ASP A 394 28.81 7.80 20.68
CA ASP A 394 28.03 8.56 21.68
C ASP A 394 26.75 9.14 21.09
N LYS A 395 26.75 9.40 19.80
CA LYS A 395 25.61 9.96 19.05
C LYS A 395 25.57 9.50 17.61
N LEU A 396 24.36 9.46 17.09
CA LEU A 396 24.02 9.29 15.68
C LEU A 396 23.82 10.68 15.05
N SER A 397 24.37 10.91 13.87
CA SER A 397 24.23 12.17 13.14
C SER A 397 23.53 11.94 11.80
N ILE A 398 22.30 12.46 11.67
CA ILE A 398 21.48 12.34 10.46
C ILE A 398 21.69 13.56 9.58
N SER A 399 22.11 13.35 8.33
CA SER A 399 22.32 14.42 7.35
C SER A 399 20.99 14.88 6.73
N LEU A 400 20.77 16.19 6.73
CA LEU A 400 19.67 16.86 6.04
C LEU A 400 20.13 17.56 4.75
N LYS A 401 21.33 17.27 4.24
CA LYS A 401 21.83 17.85 3.00
C LYS A 401 20.83 17.67 1.86
N ASN A 402 20.54 18.75 1.12
CA ASN A 402 19.56 18.81 0.04
C ASN A 402 18.08 18.67 0.48
N ILE A 403 17.79 18.60 1.77
CA ILE A 403 16.43 18.64 2.31
C ILE A 403 16.11 20.11 2.67
N ARG A 404 15.08 20.68 2.05
CA ARG A 404 14.64 22.05 2.31
C ARG A 404 13.50 22.14 3.34
N LEU A 405 12.73 21.08 3.44
CA LEU A 405 11.54 21.03 4.30
C LEU A 405 11.42 19.62 4.87
N LEU A 406 11.18 19.51 6.17
CA LEU A 406 10.68 18.31 6.82
C LEU A 406 9.17 18.41 7.04
N THR A 407 8.50 17.27 6.94
CA THR A 407 7.07 17.16 7.24
C THR A 407 6.86 16.87 8.72
N LYS A 408 5.65 17.07 9.22
CA LYS A 408 5.24 16.66 10.58
C LYS A 408 5.59 15.18 10.85
N VAL A 409 5.41 14.32 9.86
CA VAL A 409 5.72 12.88 9.95
C VAL A 409 7.22 12.63 10.12
N ASP A 410 8.06 13.35 9.36
CA ASP A 410 9.53 13.24 9.50
C ASP A 410 9.98 13.65 10.91
N LEU A 411 9.41 14.75 11.45
CA LEU A 411 9.70 15.22 12.81
C LEU A 411 9.23 14.21 13.86
N LEU A 412 8.05 13.62 13.66
CA LEU A 412 7.49 12.61 14.56
C LEU A 412 8.36 11.36 14.61
N MET A 413 8.87 10.89 13.47
CA MET A 413 9.82 9.76 13.43
C MET A 413 11.10 10.08 14.20
N LEU A 414 11.66 11.28 14.03
CA LEU A 414 12.84 11.72 14.75
C LEU A 414 12.60 11.83 16.27
N GLU A 415 11.44 12.34 16.67
CA GLU A 415 11.00 12.41 18.06
C GLU A 415 10.92 11.03 18.72
N ILE A 416 10.20 10.09 18.06
CA ILE A 416 10.07 8.72 18.54
C ILE A 416 11.44 8.05 18.65
N LEU A 417 12.29 8.21 17.65
CA LEU A 417 13.64 7.64 17.63
C LEU A 417 14.48 8.17 18.80
N ALA A 418 14.46 9.47 19.04
CA ALA A 418 15.20 10.10 20.12
C ALA A 418 14.70 9.71 21.52
N ASN A 419 13.37 9.57 21.68
CA ASN A 419 12.75 9.28 22.96
C ASN A 419 12.66 7.77 23.27
N CYS A 420 12.84 6.89 22.29
CA CYS A 420 12.97 5.45 22.54
C CYS A 420 14.22 5.08 23.35
N ASN A 421 15.22 5.94 23.39
CA ASN A 421 16.50 5.74 24.10
C ASN A 421 17.15 4.38 23.79
N TRP A 422 16.87 3.80 22.62
CA TRP A 422 17.33 2.48 22.16
C TRP A 422 16.82 1.29 22.99
N GLU A 423 15.95 1.53 23.99
CA GLU A 423 15.34 0.49 24.81
C GLU A 423 14.19 -0.22 24.09
N ARG A 424 13.34 0.54 23.37
CA ARG A 424 12.28 -0.02 22.52
C ARG A 424 12.83 -0.27 21.13
N PRO A 425 12.79 -1.52 20.63
CA PRO A 425 13.22 -1.83 19.28
C PRO A 425 12.34 -1.11 18.23
N LEU A 426 12.98 -0.40 17.31
CA LEU A 426 12.31 0.37 16.26
C LEU A 426 12.54 -0.27 14.90
N TYR A 427 11.46 -0.49 14.18
CA TYR A 427 11.47 -1.16 12.87
C TYR A 427 10.77 -0.34 11.80
N MET A 428 11.21 -0.53 10.56
CA MET A 428 10.59 -0.01 9.36
C MET A 428 10.15 -1.18 8.48
N ALA A 429 8.89 -1.22 8.07
CA ALA A 429 8.41 -2.25 7.13
C ALA A 429 9.11 -2.12 5.77
N ILE A 430 9.42 -3.24 5.11
CA ILE A 430 10.11 -3.24 3.79
C ILE A 430 9.33 -2.48 2.71
N SER A 431 8.03 -2.33 2.87
CA SER A 431 7.13 -1.63 1.97
C SER A 431 7.15 -0.10 2.11
N VAL A 432 7.67 0.44 3.22
CA VAL A 432 7.82 1.89 3.40
C VAL A 432 8.78 2.47 2.36
N GLY A 433 9.87 1.73 2.05
CA GLY A 433 10.83 2.10 1.00
C GLY A 433 11.35 3.53 1.16
N ASN A 434 11.55 4.22 0.02
CA ASN A 434 12.05 5.59 -0.04
C ASN A 434 10.97 6.67 0.23
N SER A 435 9.90 6.35 0.95
CA SER A 435 8.82 7.32 1.25
C SER A 435 9.24 8.39 2.25
N SER A 436 10.25 8.12 3.10
CA SER A 436 10.87 9.11 3.98
C SER A 436 11.95 9.92 3.24
N LYS A 437 11.98 11.23 3.50
CA LYS A 437 13.08 12.10 3.04
C LYS A 437 14.37 11.90 3.83
N LEU A 438 14.24 11.35 5.03
CA LEU A 438 15.35 11.04 5.91
C LEU A 438 16.07 9.78 5.42
N LYS A 439 17.38 9.87 5.26
CA LYS A 439 18.21 8.76 4.78
C LYS A 439 18.59 7.87 5.95
N PHE A 440 17.72 6.93 6.27
CA PHE A 440 17.95 5.94 7.33
C PHE A 440 18.58 4.62 6.83
N ASP A 441 18.66 4.41 5.52
CA ASP A 441 19.04 3.12 4.93
C ASP A 441 20.39 2.61 5.44
N ASP A 442 21.36 3.52 5.63
CA ASP A 442 22.71 3.18 6.12
C ASP A 442 22.71 2.67 7.58
N TYR A 443 21.63 2.90 8.32
CA TYR A 443 21.43 2.49 9.73
C TYR A 443 20.48 1.31 9.89
N PHE A 444 19.99 0.76 8.79
CA PHE A 444 19.05 -0.37 8.80
C PHE A 444 19.76 -1.71 8.74
N VAL A 445 19.20 -2.66 9.49
CA VAL A 445 19.51 -4.09 9.41
C VAL A 445 18.26 -4.85 9.04
N GLN A 446 18.28 -5.56 7.94
CA GLN A 446 17.18 -6.44 7.54
C GLN A 446 17.18 -7.70 8.39
N GLU A 447 16.08 -7.94 9.11
CA GLU A 447 15.87 -9.13 9.93
C GLU A 447 14.73 -10.02 9.39
N GLY A 448 14.07 -9.59 8.31
CA GLY A 448 12.94 -10.25 7.67
C GLY A 448 12.14 -9.29 6.81
N LEU A 449 10.81 -9.26 6.99
CA LEU A 449 9.91 -8.29 6.34
C LEU A 449 10.04 -6.87 6.91
N ALA A 450 10.93 -6.65 7.87
CA ALA A 450 11.18 -5.34 8.44
C ALA A 450 12.69 -5.10 8.64
N PHE A 451 13.05 -3.82 8.59
CA PHE A 451 14.39 -3.32 8.90
C PHE A 451 14.42 -2.83 10.34
N ARG A 452 15.36 -3.34 11.13
CA ARG A 452 15.65 -2.81 12.45
C ARG A 452 16.49 -1.54 12.34
N PHE A 453 16.08 -0.49 13.02
CA PHE A 453 16.89 0.71 13.16
C PHE A 453 17.97 0.50 14.22
N THR A 454 19.22 0.87 13.90
CA THR A 454 20.38 0.73 14.79
C THR A 454 21.17 2.03 14.82
N PRO A 455 22.04 2.25 15.81
CA PRO A 455 22.88 3.45 15.89
C PRO A 455 24.12 3.39 14.98
N PHE A 456 24.32 2.33 14.22
CA PHE A 456 25.51 2.09 13.42
C PHE A 456 25.26 2.42 11.96
N ASN A 457 26.12 3.23 11.35
CA ASN A 457 26.17 3.40 9.90
C ASN A 457 26.98 2.26 9.28
N TYR A 458 26.33 1.16 8.94
CA TYR A 458 27.00 -0.04 8.43
C TYR A 458 27.81 0.17 7.15
N LYS A 459 27.51 1.19 6.39
CA LYS A 459 28.29 1.56 5.21
C LYS A 459 29.65 2.16 5.61
N GLU A 460 29.66 3.07 6.60
CA GLU A 460 30.90 3.64 7.14
C GLU A 460 31.76 2.60 7.84
N TRP A 461 31.11 1.60 8.45
CA TRP A 461 31.80 0.47 9.11
C TRP A 461 32.30 -0.60 8.12
N GLY A 462 31.94 -0.51 6.83
CA GLY A 462 32.39 -1.43 5.78
C GLY A 462 31.58 -2.73 5.66
N ASP A 463 30.47 -2.86 6.40
CA ASP A 463 29.64 -4.07 6.40
C ASP A 463 28.68 -4.13 5.19
N VAL A 464 28.57 -3.05 4.43
CA VAL A 464 27.65 -2.94 3.28
C VAL A 464 28.44 -2.64 2.01
N GLU A 465 28.29 -3.47 0.99
CA GLU A 465 28.89 -3.27 -0.34
C GLU A 465 28.33 -2.01 -1.04
N GLU A 466 29.14 -1.37 -1.88
CA GLU A 466 28.66 -0.25 -2.72
C GLU A 466 27.46 -0.71 -3.57
N GLY A 467 26.34 0.04 -3.45
CA GLY A 467 25.08 -0.26 -4.14
C GLY A 467 24.03 -0.99 -3.30
N ASN A 468 24.37 -1.57 -2.16
CA ASN A 468 23.41 -2.02 -1.16
C ASN A 468 23.16 -0.90 -0.16
N GLY A 469 21.88 -0.65 0.18
CA GLY A 469 21.50 0.43 1.09
C GLY A 469 21.42 0.03 2.57
N TYR A 470 21.54 -1.26 2.92
CA TYR A 470 21.34 -1.76 4.28
C TYR A 470 22.09 -3.06 4.54
N ALA A 471 22.36 -3.35 5.82
CA ALA A 471 22.95 -4.60 6.27
C ALA A 471 21.89 -5.70 6.46
N ILE A 472 22.31 -6.96 6.52
CA ILE A 472 21.42 -8.12 6.71
C ILE A 472 21.91 -8.93 7.92
N ASP A 473 21.05 -9.13 8.90
CA ASP A 473 21.28 -10.09 9.97
C ASP A 473 20.89 -11.49 9.48
N THR A 474 21.87 -12.21 8.95
CA THR A 474 21.66 -13.51 8.29
C THR A 474 21.06 -14.55 9.24
N GLU A 475 21.45 -14.56 10.51
CA GLU A 475 20.95 -15.53 11.49
C GLU A 475 19.49 -15.27 11.84
N LYS A 476 19.13 -14.01 12.10
CA LYS A 476 17.72 -13.65 12.36
C LYS A 476 16.85 -13.78 11.12
N LEU A 477 17.37 -13.40 9.96
CA LEU A 477 16.64 -13.58 8.71
C LEU A 477 16.38 -15.07 8.45
N TYR A 478 17.37 -15.95 8.67
CA TYR A 478 17.20 -17.40 8.55
C TYR A 478 16.15 -17.91 9.54
N GLU A 479 16.25 -17.56 10.81
CA GLU A 479 15.31 -17.98 11.83
C GLU A 479 13.87 -17.55 11.48
N ASN A 480 13.69 -16.31 11.08
CA ASN A 480 12.38 -15.79 10.72
C ASN A 480 11.81 -16.50 9.49
N VAL A 481 12.58 -16.56 8.39
CA VAL A 481 12.08 -17.07 7.10
C VAL A 481 11.89 -18.59 7.11
N MET A 482 12.75 -19.33 7.80
CA MET A 482 12.71 -20.80 7.78
C MET A 482 11.91 -21.43 8.93
N ASN A 483 11.81 -20.74 10.09
CA ASN A 483 11.26 -21.37 11.28
C ASN A 483 10.03 -20.64 11.85
N ARG A 484 9.93 -19.30 11.72
CA ARG A 484 8.86 -18.51 12.35
C ARG A 484 7.73 -18.14 11.41
N TYR A 485 8.03 -17.93 10.14
CA TYR A 485 7.04 -17.46 9.16
C TYR A 485 6.07 -18.55 8.75
N LYS A 486 4.85 -18.12 8.41
CA LYS A 486 3.79 -18.91 7.80
C LYS A 486 3.58 -18.43 6.36
N TYR A 487 3.25 -19.34 5.46
CA TYR A 487 3.16 -19.04 4.03
C TYR A 487 1.75 -19.26 3.46
N GLY A 488 0.72 -19.18 4.30
CA GLY A 488 -0.67 -19.10 3.86
C GLY A 488 -1.19 -20.30 3.08
N GLY A 489 -0.57 -21.47 3.23
CA GLY A 489 -0.95 -22.67 2.50
C GLY A 489 -0.58 -22.63 1.01
N LEU A 490 0.49 -21.89 0.65
CA LEU A 490 0.97 -21.74 -0.74
C LEU A 490 1.36 -23.08 -1.39
N ASP A 491 1.61 -24.10 -0.60
CA ASP A 491 1.88 -25.50 -0.99
C ASP A 491 0.61 -26.30 -1.31
N THR A 492 -0.58 -25.70 -1.13
CA THR A 492 -1.86 -26.36 -1.42
C THR A 492 -2.08 -26.47 -2.93
N PRO A 493 -2.19 -27.68 -3.51
CA PRO A 493 -2.43 -27.84 -4.94
C PRO A 493 -3.73 -27.16 -5.38
N GLY A 494 -3.66 -26.40 -6.49
CA GLY A 494 -4.83 -25.73 -7.07
C GLY A 494 -5.26 -24.45 -6.36
N LEU A 495 -4.51 -23.96 -5.37
CA LEU A 495 -4.75 -22.66 -4.77
C LEU A 495 -4.63 -21.56 -5.84
N TYR A 496 -5.68 -20.76 -6.00
CA TYR A 496 -5.65 -19.61 -6.89
C TYR A 496 -5.23 -18.36 -6.15
N LEU A 497 -4.28 -17.64 -6.71
CA LEU A 497 -3.83 -16.34 -6.23
C LEU A 497 -3.95 -15.32 -7.37
N ASP A 498 -4.70 -14.26 -7.11
CA ASP A 498 -4.75 -13.11 -8.01
C ASP A 498 -3.40 -12.36 -8.06
N GLU A 499 -3.21 -11.51 -9.06
CA GLU A 499 -1.98 -10.74 -9.28
C GLU A 499 -1.54 -9.95 -8.04
N THR A 500 -2.47 -9.35 -7.31
CA THR A 500 -2.16 -8.55 -6.11
C THR A 500 -1.62 -9.42 -4.98
N THR A 501 -2.21 -10.60 -4.78
CA THR A 501 -1.73 -11.58 -3.78
C THR A 501 -0.38 -12.17 -4.17
N LEU A 502 -0.13 -12.43 -5.46
CA LEU A 502 1.16 -12.89 -5.96
C LEU A 502 2.30 -11.90 -5.65
N ARG A 503 2.04 -10.59 -5.61
CA ARG A 503 3.05 -9.58 -5.21
C ARG A 503 3.54 -9.79 -3.78
N ILE A 504 2.69 -10.26 -2.88
CA ILE A 504 3.08 -10.66 -1.51
C ILE A 504 4.05 -11.84 -1.55
N CYS A 505 3.76 -12.85 -2.39
CA CYS A 505 4.65 -13.99 -2.58
C CYS A 505 6.02 -13.58 -3.13
N TYR A 506 6.07 -12.61 -4.04
CA TYR A 506 7.35 -12.08 -4.53
C TYR A 506 8.18 -11.42 -3.43
N SER A 507 7.55 -10.76 -2.45
CA SER A 507 8.27 -10.22 -1.29
C SER A 507 8.95 -11.33 -0.49
N HIS A 508 8.28 -12.44 -0.22
CA HIS A 508 8.89 -13.59 0.44
C HIS A 508 10.01 -14.23 -0.41
N ARG A 509 9.77 -14.44 -1.71
CA ARG A 509 10.81 -14.98 -2.61
C ARG A 509 12.07 -14.13 -2.64
N ARG A 510 11.90 -12.81 -2.58
CA ARG A 510 13.03 -11.90 -2.49
C ARG A 510 13.84 -12.10 -1.21
N LEU A 511 13.19 -12.34 -0.06
CA LEU A 511 13.87 -12.65 1.20
C LEU A 511 14.67 -13.96 1.09
N PHE A 512 14.09 -15.02 0.52
CA PHE A 512 14.79 -16.28 0.29
C PHE A 512 16.03 -16.08 -0.58
N ALA A 513 15.90 -15.35 -1.69
CA ALA A 513 17.01 -15.07 -2.58
C ALA A 513 18.12 -14.25 -1.90
N GLN A 514 17.77 -13.23 -1.11
CA GLN A 514 18.71 -12.44 -0.34
C GLN A 514 19.42 -13.29 0.71
N LEU A 515 18.69 -14.10 1.47
CA LEU A 515 19.23 -15.01 2.47
C LEU A 515 20.21 -16.02 1.85
N ALA A 516 19.82 -16.67 0.76
CA ALA A 516 20.69 -17.61 0.07
C ALA A 516 21.99 -16.96 -0.42
N LYS A 517 21.90 -15.74 -0.97
CA LYS A 517 23.06 -14.96 -1.41
C LYS A 517 24.02 -14.66 -0.25
N GLU A 518 23.51 -14.22 0.89
CA GLU A 518 24.35 -13.90 2.05
C GLU A 518 24.97 -15.15 2.69
N LEU A 519 24.24 -16.27 2.75
CA LEU A 519 24.77 -17.55 3.24
C LEU A 519 25.93 -18.06 2.36
N VAL A 520 25.80 -17.95 1.02
CA VAL A 520 26.90 -18.31 0.09
C VAL A 520 28.11 -17.40 0.32
N LYS A 521 27.94 -16.10 0.51
CA LYS A 521 29.05 -15.19 0.83
C LYS A 521 29.77 -15.57 2.13
N GLN A 522 29.04 -16.09 3.11
CA GLN A 522 29.58 -16.55 4.39
C GLN A 522 30.19 -17.98 4.30
N GLY A 523 30.11 -18.63 3.15
CA GLY A 523 30.60 -20.00 2.92
C GLY A 523 29.67 -21.09 3.49
N ASP A 524 28.42 -20.77 3.82
CA ASP A 524 27.43 -21.72 4.32
C ASP A 524 26.53 -22.25 3.18
N ASP A 525 27.13 -23.03 2.31
CA ASP A 525 26.46 -23.63 1.15
C ASP A 525 25.35 -24.61 1.55
N ILE A 526 25.44 -25.22 2.72
CA ILE A 526 24.46 -26.19 3.22
C ILE A 526 23.14 -25.48 3.53
N ARG A 527 23.18 -24.40 4.35
CA ARG A 527 21.98 -23.62 4.64
C ARG A 527 21.47 -22.90 3.39
N ALA A 528 22.33 -22.39 2.52
CA ALA A 528 21.95 -21.76 1.26
C ALA A 528 21.14 -22.70 0.36
N ARG A 529 21.58 -23.95 0.20
CA ARG A 529 20.85 -24.98 -0.56
C ARG A 529 19.48 -25.26 0.06
N LYS A 530 19.43 -25.47 1.39
CA LYS A 530 18.16 -25.72 2.10
C LYS A 530 17.16 -24.58 1.90
N VAL A 531 17.63 -23.32 1.92
CA VAL A 531 16.81 -22.13 1.69
C VAL A 531 16.23 -22.13 0.28
N LEU A 532 17.05 -22.46 -0.74
CA LEU A 532 16.60 -22.50 -2.14
C LEU A 532 15.68 -23.67 -2.44
N GLU A 533 15.85 -24.81 -1.79
CA GLU A 533 14.96 -25.98 -1.93
C GLU A 533 13.59 -25.72 -1.29
N TYR A 534 13.56 -24.90 -0.25
CA TYR A 534 12.30 -24.53 0.43
C TYR A 534 11.51 -23.43 -0.32
N ALA A 535 12.17 -22.52 -1.05
CA ALA A 535 11.58 -21.36 -1.73
C ALA A 535 10.78 -21.72 -3.00
#